data_4589bb1b8854196f442d4a29a654b751
#
_entry.id   4589bb1b8854196f442d4a29a654b751
#
_cell.length_a   1.000
_cell.length_b   1.000
_cell.length_c   1.000
_cell.angle_alpha   90.00
_cell.angle_beta   90.00
_cell.angle_gamma   90.00
#
_symmetry.space_group_name_H-M   'P 1'
#
loop_
_entity.id
_entity.type
_entity.pdbx_description
1 polymer ?
#
loop_
_entity_poly.entity_id
_entity_poly.type
_entity_poly.pdbx_seq_one_letter_code
_entity_poly.pdbx_strand_id
1 'polypeptide(L)'
;MKKILFAATVLCMMGCQNKPTNSTPALDPSNMDTSVAPNESFYQYATGGWQAKNPLKPEHSSYNMFNVLSDNNEIRINELFTQMTKENPAKGTVNQKIADLYKLGLDSVRLNKEGAAPVKAELETILSLDKKEQLTPILSVMQLTSSSPLFSFGPQADLKDSKVNALYIGQSGIGMGDRDYYLDAENESIREAYKTYLNRLFTLAGLEESQVSKATDAVMRIETELAKNMRSNVELRDLQRMYNPMATADLKKNYDAIDWKYLFDFAKINPERVIVCQPEYMEALDKLIEITPIEDLRYYLASQYLNAAAPYLDDNFYAASFDFYGRTMSGKQEPRPRWKRAMAIPNSALGEAVGEMYVEKFFPAEDKARMMTLVENLRTALGQHIDQLDWMSDSTKMRAREKLAAFHVKIGYPDKWKDYSTLEIDPTLSYWENIQRASEWATRDQLAKVGKAVDPEEWLMTPQTVNAYYNPTTNEICFPAAILQPPFFNPAADDAVNY
;
A
#
# COMPACT_ATOMS: atom_id res chain seq x y z
N MET A 1 57.95 -68.31 -22.71
CA MET A 1 57.11 -67.36 -23.41
C MET A 1 55.98 -66.97 -22.46
N LYS A 2 56.17 -65.91 -21.69
CA LYS A 2 55.20 -65.42 -20.63
C LYS A 2 54.38 -64.30 -21.18
N LYS A 3 53.05 -64.42 -21.14
CA LYS A 3 52.09 -63.36 -21.47
C LYS A 3 51.89 -62.51 -20.22
N ILE A 4 52.15 -61.23 -20.30
CA ILE A 4 51.87 -60.25 -19.28
C ILE A 4 50.53 -59.63 -19.61
N LEU A 5 49.55 -59.75 -18.68
CA LEU A 5 48.24 -59.17 -18.72
C LEU A 5 48.35 -57.77 -18.04
N PHE A 6 48.07 -56.71 -18.79
CA PHE A 6 47.94 -55.34 -18.22
C PHE A 6 46.48 -55.12 -17.87
N ALA A 7 46.19 -55.03 -16.60
CA ALA A 7 44.87 -54.60 -16.10
C ALA A 7 44.90 -53.06 -15.98
N ALA A 8 44.13 -52.38 -16.81
CA ALA A 8 43.91 -50.93 -16.71
C ALA A 8 42.81 -50.61 -15.65
N THR A 9 43.22 -50.11 -14.53
CA THR A 9 42.30 -49.60 -13.51
C THR A 9 41.88 -48.17 -13.89
N VAL A 10 40.61 -48.02 -14.34
CA VAL A 10 40.00 -46.70 -14.58
C VAL A 10 39.59 -46.15 -13.24
N LEU A 11 40.32 -45.16 -12.73
CA LEU A 11 39.92 -44.31 -11.58
C LEU A 11 38.85 -43.32 -12.07
N CYS A 12 37.59 -43.59 -11.75
CA CYS A 12 36.56 -42.56 -11.83
C CYS A 12 36.82 -41.49 -10.75
N MET A 13 37.46 -40.38 -11.11
CA MET A 13 37.42 -39.17 -10.31
C MET A 13 36.02 -38.56 -10.44
N MET A 14 35.17 -38.83 -9.47
CA MET A 14 33.98 -37.98 -9.24
C MET A 14 34.49 -36.61 -8.77
N GLY A 15 34.60 -35.68 -9.70
CA GLY A 15 34.80 -34.29 -9.40
C GLY A 15 33.57 -33.75 -8.68
N CYS A 16 33.65 -33.67 -7.37
CA CYS A 16 32.74 -32.77 -6.65
C CYS A 16 32.98 -31.34 -7.19
N GLN A 17 32.10 -30.90 -8.08
CA GLN A 17 32.01 -29.49 -8.38
C GLN A 17 31.49 -28.80 -7.13
N ASN A 18 32.41 -28.27 -6.31
CA ASN A 18 32.09 -27.28 -5.32
C ASN A 18 31.54 -26.05 -6.06
N LYS A 19 30.22 -25.90 -6.13
CA LYS A 19 29.61 -24.60 -6.39
C LYS A 19 30.18 -23.64 -5.36
N PRO A 20 30.68 -22.45 -5.75
CA PRO A 20 31.10 -21.46 -4.79
C PRO A 20 29.86 -21.07 -3.97
N THR A 21 29.77 -21.57 -2.77
CA THR A 21 28.77 -21.14 -1.80
C THR A 21 29.20 -19.76 -1.26
N ASN A 22 28.84 -18.71 -1.97
CA ASN A 22 28.72 -17.37 -1.37
C ASN A 22 27.47 -17.37 -0.47
N SER A 23 27.41 -18.29 0.48
CA SER A 23 26.36 -18.28 1.49
C SER A 23 26.74 -17.23 2.53
N THR A 24 26.04 -16.12 2.56
CA THR A 24 26.00 -15.26 3.75
C THR A 24 25.66 -16.19 4.93
N PRO A 25 26.47 -16.20 5.99
CA PRO A 25 26.17 -17.04 7.15
C PRO A 25 24.76 -16.74 7.63
N ALA A 26 23.98 -17.77 7.93
CA ALA A 26 22.62 -17.63 8.43
C ALA A 26 22.55 -16.85 9.74
N LEU A 27 23.59 -17.00 10.58
CA LEU A 27 23.88 -16.17 11.74
C LEU A 27 25.24 -15.50 11.49
N ASP A 28 25.26 -14.17 11.45
CA ASP A 28 26.48 -13.38 11.31
C ASP A 28 26.91 -12.85 12.68
N PRO A 29 27.93 -13.45 13.33
CA PRO A 29 28.42 -13.00 14.64
C PRO A 29 28.90 -11.55 14.64
N SER A 30 29.26 -10.98 13.48
CA SER A 30 29.68 -9.60 13.35
C SER A 30 28.55 -8.57 13.54
N ASN A 31 27.30 -9.02 13.60
CA ASN A 31 26.15 -8.21 13.97
C ASN A 31 25.98 -8.04 15.48
N MET A 32 26.69 -8.86 16.26
CA MET A 32 26.67 -8.79 17.73
C MET A 32 27.64 -7.74 18.25
N ASP A 33 27.35 -7.17 19.42
CA ASP A 33 28.26 -6.35 20.22
C ASP A 33 28.60 -7.13 21.51
N THR A 34 29.68 -7.90 21.46
CA THR A 34 30.14 -8.72 22.59
C THR A 34 30.75 -7.93 23.73
N SER A 35 30.91 -6.59 23.60
CA SER A 35 31.35 -5.71 24.69
C SER A 35 30.24 -5.43 25.68
N VAL A 36 28.96 -5.65 25.31
CA VAL A 36 27.81 -5.51 26.18
C VAL A 36 27.37 -6.87 26.72
N ALA A 37 27.13 -6.97 28.02
CA ALA A 37 26.67 -8.22 28.59
C ALA A 37 25.21 -8.49 28.23
N PRO A 38 24.83 -9.73 27.85
CA PRO A 38 23.47 -10.03 27.38
C PRO A 38 22.38 -9.82 28.44
N ASN A 39 22.73 -9.83 29.71
CA ASN A 39 21.84 -9.55 30.85
C ASN A 39 21.67 -8.03 31.12
N GLU A 40 22.53 -7.18 30.59
CA GLU A 40 22.37 -5.71 30.64
C GLU A 40 21.43 -5.23 29.54
N SER A 41 21.72 -5.62 28.28
CA SER A 41 20.90 -5.31 27.12
C SER A 41 21.07 -6.41 26.08
N PHE A 42 20.12 -7.34 26.05
CA PHE A 42 20.14 -8.39 25.01
C PHE A 42 20.01 -7.81 23.61
N TYR A 43 19.22 -6.75 23.44
CA TYR A 43 19.07 -6.06 22.17
C TYR A 43 20.42 -5.50 21.65
N GLN A 44 21.13 -4.75 22.49
CA GLN A 44 22.45 -4.19 22.11
C GLN A 44 23.47 -5.30 21.89
N TYR A 45 23.51 -6.32 22.75
CA TYR A 45 24.38 -7.49 22.58
C TYR A 45 24.14 -8.17 21.23
N ALA A 46 22.89 -8.43 20.86
CA ALA A 46 22.54 -9.18 19.65
C ALA A 46 22.65 -8.35 18.35
N THR A 47 22.46 -7.03 18.41
CA THR A 47 22.31 -6.18 17.22
C THR A 47 23.27 -5.00 17.13
N GLY A 48 24.06 -4.72 18.16
CA GLY A 48 24.90 -3.52 18.24
C GLY A 48 25.95 -3.43 17.14
N GLY A 49 26.55 -4.55 16.74
CA GLY A 49 27.50 -4.61 15.62
C GLY A 49 26.83 -4.30 14.28
N TRP A 50 25.60 -4.75 14.08
CA TRP A 50 24.80 -4.40 12.89
C TRP A 50 24.47 -2.90 12.86
N GLN A 51 24.01 -2.34 13.97
CA GLN A 51 23.67 -0.92 14.10
C GLN A 51 24.86 -0.01 13.79
N ALA A 52 26.04 -0.36 14.31
CA ALA A 52 27.28 0.38 14.04
C ALA A 52 27.65 0.42 12.54
N LYS A 53 27.35 -0.67 11.80
CA LYS A 53 27.61 -0.77 10.36
C LYS A 53 26.52 -0.13 9.49
N ASN A 54 25.31 0.03 10.03
CA ASN A 54 24.13 0.47 9.29
C ASN A 54 23.47 1.68 9.97
N PRO A 55 24.11 2.86 9.95
CA PRO A 55 23.56 4.07 10.53
C PRO A 55 22.26 4.47 9.79
N LEU A 56 21.39 5.19 10.49
CA LEU A 56 20.16 5.74 9.92
C LEU A 56 20.49 6.63 8.71
N LYS A 57 19.92 6.27 7.54
CA LYS A 57 20.05 7.07 6.32
C LYS A 57 19.10 8.28 6.37
N PRO A 58 19.47 9.45 5.81
CA PRO A 58 18.65 10.68 5.88
C PRO A 58 17.24 10.53 5.26
N GLU A 59 17.07 9.64 4.27
CA GLU A 59 15.78 9.35 3.61
C GLU A 59 14.85 8.44 4.42
N HIS A 60 15.33 7.89 5.56
CA HIS A 60 14.57 6.99 6.43
C HIS A 60 14.30 7.61 7.79
N SER A 61 13.17 7.28 8.41
CA SER A 61 12.84 7.61 9.81
C SER A 61 13.26 6.54 10.81
N SER A 62 13.46 5.32 10.33
CA SER A 62 14.04 4.18 11.06
C SER A 62 14.80 3.32 10.07
N TYR A 63 15.78 2.54 10.55
CA TYR A 63 16.53 1.65 9.68
C TYR A 63 16.72 0.28 10.34
N ASN A 64 16.21 -0.75 9.69
CA ASN A 64 16.23 -2.13 10.16
C ASN A 64 16.33 -3.09 8.96
N MET A 65 16.24 -4.41 9.20
CA MET A 65 16.39 -5.40 8.14
C MET A 65 15.30 -5.31 7.05
N PHE A 66 14.06 -4.89 7.38
CA PHE A 66 13.04 -4.62 6.37
C PHE A 66 13.46 -3.48 5.42
N ASN A 67 14.08 -2.43 5.95
CA ASN A 67 14.58 -1.32 5.12
C ASN A 67 15.73 -1.79 4.21
N VAL A 68 16.67 -2.60 4.73
CA VAL A 68 17.76 -3.18 3.92
C VAL A 68 17.20 -4.00 2.77
N LEU A 69 16.23 -4.88 3.07
CA LEU A 69 15.62 -5.72 2.05
C LEU A 69 14.82 -4.90 1.04
N SER A 70 14.08 -3.89 1.50
CA SER A 70 13.32 -2.96 0.63
C SER A 70 14.25 -2.14 -0.27
N ASP A 71 15.35 -1.59 0.26
CA ASP A 71 16.34 -0.86 -0.53
C ASP A 71 16.95 -1.74 -1.63
N ASN A 72 17.32 -2.99 -1.30
CA ASN A 72 17.84 -3.94 -2.26
C ASN A 72 16.80 -4.32 -3.33
N ASN A 73 15.56 -4.48 -2.92
CA ASN A 73 14.45 -4.78 -3.81
C ASN A 73 14.17 -3.63 -4.78
N GLU A 74 14.21 -2.39 -4.30
CA GLU A 74 14.07 -1.20 -5.15
C GLU A 74 15.17 -1.11 -6.23
N ILE A 75 16.42 -1.45 -5.88
CA ILE A 75 17.52 -1.52 -6.85
C ILE A 75 17.21 -2.54 -7.95
N ARG A 76 16.75 -3.73 -7.58
CA ARG A 76 16.36 -4.80 -8.54
C ARG A 76 15.23 -4.36 -9.47
N ILE A 77 14.18 -3.75 -8.94
CA ILE A 77 13.06 -3.23 -9.74
C ILE A 77 13.53 -2.09 -10.67
N ASN A 78 14.39 -1.20 -10.16
CA ASN A 78 14.98 -0.14 -10.98
C ASN A 78 15.83 -0.67 -12.14
N GLU A 79 16.56 -1.76 -11.95
CA GLU A 79 17.27 -2.44 -13.05
C GLU A 79 16.30 -2.94 -14.13
N LEU A 80 15.17 -3.58 -13.73
CA LEU A 80 14.12 -4.02 -14.66
C LEU A 80 13.55 -2.84 -15.45
N PHE A 81 13.17 -1.75 -14.79
CA PHE A 81 12.59 -0.57 -15.44
C PHE A 81 13.60 0.13 -16.34
N THR A 82 14.86 0.25 -15.91
CA THR A 82 15.92 0.87 -16.72
C THR A 82 16.19 0.07 -17.99
N GLN A 83 16.22 -1.26 -17.90
CA GLN A 83 16.36 -2.12 -19.07
C GLN A 83 15.18 -1.96 -20.03
N MET A 84 13.95 -2.05 -19.51
CA MET A 84 12.72 -1.90 -20.28
C MET A 84 12.64 -0.55 -21.00
N THR A 85 13.04 0.55 -20.36
CA THR A 85 13.04 1.86 -20.99
C THR A 85 14.00 1.98 -22.18
N LYS A 86 15.08 1.19 -22.21
CA LYS A 86 16.05 1.12 -23.32
C LYS A 86 15.53 0.28 -24.49
N GLU A 87 14.73 -0.72 -24.22
CA GLU A 87 14.18 -1.65 -25.21
C GLU A 87 13.07 -1.03 -26.06
N ASN A 88 12.51 0.09 -25.64
CA ASN A 88 11.47 0.84 -26.35
C ASN A 88 10.25 -0.04 -26.71
N PRO A 89 9.53 -0.58 -25.72
CA PRO A 89 8.51 -1.60 -25.95
C PRO A 89 7.38 -1.11 -26.87
N ALA A 90 6.76 -2.07 -27.58
CA ALA A 90 5.69 -1.78 -28.51
C ALA A 90 4.47 -1.14 -27.82
N LYS A 91 3.83 -0.18 -28.51
CA LYS A 91 2.64 0.53 -28.03
C LYS A 91 1.52 -0.46 -27.65
N GLY A 92 0.86 -0.22 -26.51
CA GLY A 92 -0.24 -1.03 -25.98
C GLY A 92 0.21 -2.22 -25.13
N THR A 93 1.51 -2.55 -25.10
CA THR A 93 2.02 -3.59 -24.20
C THR A 93 2.11 -3.11 -22.77
N VAL A 94 2.06 -4.05 -21.81
CA VAL A 94 2.25 -3.75 -20.38
C VAL A 94 3.61 -3.11 -20.12
N ASN A 95 4.65 -3.61 -20.81
CA ASN A 95 6.00 -3.04 -20.72
C ASN A 95 6.08 -1.58 -21.16
N GLN A 96 5.34 -1.19 -22.21
CA GLN A 96 5.26 0.22 -22.63
C GLN A 96 4.62 1.08 -21.54
N LYS A 97 3.52 0.59 -20.91
CA LYS A 97 2.81 1.34 -19.87
C LYS A 97 3.72 1.59 -18.65
N ILE A 98 4.47 0.57 -18.20
CA ILE A 98 5.46 0.69 -17.13
C ILE A 98 6.57 1.67 -17.52
N ALA A 99 7.15 1.50 -18.72
CA ALA A 99 8.25 2.34 -19.19
C ALA A 99 7.85 3.81 -19.31
N ASP A 100 6.65 4.10 -19.82
CA ASP A 100 6.17 5.46 -19.99
C ASP A 100 5.85 6.14 -18.66
N LEU A 101 5.18 5.45 -17.72
CA LEU A 101 4.98 5.98 -16.37
C LEU A 101 6.30 6.27 -15.65
N TYR A 102 7.28 5.39 -15.81
CA TYR A 102 8.59 5.57 -15.18
C TYR A 102 9.35 6.75 -15.80
N LYS A 103 9.34 6.89 -17.14
CA LYS A 103 9.96 8.02 -17.87
C LYS A 103 9.31 9.35 -17.46
N LEU A 104 7.97 9.42 -17.40
CA LEU A 104 7.24 10.61 -16.97
C LEU A 104 7.63 11.04 -15.55
N GLY A 105 7.73 10.10 -14.61
CA GLY A 105 8.17 10.38 -13.23
C GLY A 105 9.63 10.80 -13.11
N LEU A 106 10.51 10.39 -14.06
CA LEU A 106 11.92 10.80 -14.10
C LEU A 106 12.13 12.18 -14.71
N ASP A 107 11.22 12.65 -15.57
CA ASP A 107 11.38 13.87 -16.36
C ASP A 107 11.14 15.15 -15.53
N SER A 108 12.09 15.47 -14.66
CA SER A 108 12.03 16.68 -13.83
C SER A 108 11.97 17.97 -14.64
N VAL A 109 12.54 17.98 -15.84
CA VAL A 109 12.53 19.17 -16.71
C VAL A 109 11.10 19.45 -17.19
N ARG A 110 10.40 18.43 -17.63
CA ARG A 110 8.99 18.52 -18.02
C ARG A 110 8.11 18.89 -16.83
N LEU A 111 8.23 18.18 -15.71
CA LEU A 111 7.44 18.45 -14.50
C LEU A 111 7.60 19.89 -14.00
N ASN A 112 8.85 20.39 -13.95
CA ASN A 112 9.11 21.77 -13.53
C ASN A 112 8.60 22.81 -14.56
N LYS A 113 8.56 22.47 -15.86
CA LYS A 113 7.97 23.32 -16.88
C LYS A 113 6.43 23.35 -16.81
N GLU A 114 5.80 22.22 -16.51
CA GLU A 114 4.34 22.10 -16.39
C GLU A 114 3.82 22.78 -15.10
N GLY A 115 4.57 22.72 -13.99
CA GLY A 115 4.19 23.33 -12.72
C GLY A 115 2.79 22.90 -12.26
N ALA A 116 1.92 23.88 -12.01
CA ALA A 116 0.52 23.67 -11.62
C ALA A 116 -0.43 23.40 -12.81
N ALA A 117 0.03 23.47 -14.06
CA ALA A 117 -0.84 23.32 -15.24
C ALA A 117 -1.66 22.01 -15.25
N PRO A 118 -1.10 20.84 -14.85
CA PRO A 118 -1.85 19.58 -14.85
C PRO A 118 -3.06 19.52 -13.90
N VAL A 119 -3.10 20.36 -12.88
CA VAL A 119 -4.21 20.39 -11.91
C VAL A 119 -5.21 21.51 -12.16
N LYS A 120 -4.91 22.44 -13.06
CA LYS A 120 -5.63 23.71 -13.18
C LYS A 120 -7.10 23.55 -13.55
N ALA A 121 -7.41 22.76 -14.56
CA ALA A 121 -8.78 22.62 -15.08
C ALA A 121 -9.72 21.99 -14.05
N GLU A 122 -9.28 20.95 -13.35
CA GLU A 122 -10.08 20.29 -12.32
C GLU A 122 -10.19 21.15 -11.05
N LEU A 123 -9.11 21.83 -10.67
CA LEU A 123 -9.11 22.79 -9.58
C LEU A 123 -10.09 23.95 -9.85
N GLU A 124 -10.12 24.52 -11.06
CA GLU A 124 -11.10 25.54 -11.46
C GLU A 124 -12.53 24.98 -11.37
N THR A 125 -12.76 23.75 -11.78
CA THR A 125 -14.06 23.08 -11.65
C THR A 125 -14.47 22.98 -10.18
N ILE A 126 -13.59 22.54 -9.30
CA ILE A 126 -13.83 22.43 -7.85
C ILE A 126 -14.12 23.84 -7.26
N LEU A 127 -13.31 24.83 -7.58
CA LEU A 127 -13.46 26.18 -7.04
C LEU A 127 -14.68 26.94 -7.60
N SER A 128 -15.26 26.49 -8.71
CA SER A 128 -16.48 27.04 -9.30
C SER A 128 -17.78 26.53 -8.65
N LEU A 129 -17.70 25.60 -7.69
CA LEU A 129 -18.86 25.12 -6.94
C LEU A 129 -19.62 26.29 -6.31
N ASP A 130 -20.90 26.43 -6.63
CA ASP A 130 -21.77 27.46 -6.10
C ASP A 130 -23.03 26.91 -5.41
N LYS A 131 -23.33 25.59 -5.59
CA LYS A 131 -24.47 24.89 -5.03
C LYS A 131 -24.07 23.52 -4.49
N LYS A 132 -24.73 23.09 -3.40
CA LYS A 132 -24.46 21.79 -2.76
C LYS A 132 -24.81 20.59 -3.64
N GLU A 133 -25.78 20.73 -4.54
CA GLU A 133 -26.16 19.68 -5.50
C GLU A 133 -25.01 19.30 -6.45
N GLN A 134 -24.03 20.19 -6.65
CA GLN A 134 -22.82 19.93 -7.44
C GLN A 134 -21.75 19.16 -6.68
N LEU A 135 -21.90 18.98 -5.36
CA LEU A 135 -20.90 18.31 -4.50
C LEU A 135 -20.70 16.85 -4.92
N THR A 136 -21.78 16.08 -5.04
CA THR A 136 -21.70 14.64 -5.34
C THR A 136 -21.01 14.34 -6.68
N PRO A 137 -21.28 15.04 -7.79
CA PRO A 137 -20.54 14.89 -9.03
C PRO A 137 -19.02 15.02 -8.86
N ILE A 138 -18.55 16.05 -8.14
CA ILE A 138 -17.11 16.27 -7.90
C ILE A 138 -16.53 15.17 -6.98
N LEU A 139 -17.24 14.87 -5.89
CA LEU A 139 -16.85 13.74 -5.01
C LEU A 139 -16.72 12.43 -5.79
N SER A 140 -17.64 12.17 -6.71
CA SER A 140 -17.63 10.94 -7.52
C SER A 140 -16.39 10.82 -8.40
N VAL A 141 -15.95 11.92 -9.00
CA VAL A 141 -14.70 11.95 -9.78
C VAL A 141 -13.51 11.76 -8.85
N MET A 142 -13.41 12.53 -7.77
CA MET A 142 -12.27 12.45 -6.82
C MET A 142 -12.12 11.07 -6.21
N GLN A 143 -13.21 10.43 -5.80
CA GLN A 143 -13.23 9.08 -5.23
C GLN A 143 -12.65 8.02 -6.18
N LEU A 144 -12.77 8.21 -7.49
CA LEU A 144 -12.23 7.27 -8.46
C LEU A 144 -10.81 7.59 -8.91
N THR A 145 -10.42 8.89 -8.91
CA THR A 145 -9.22 9.33 -9.61
C THR A 145 -8.09 9.82 -8.71
N SER A 146 -8.39 10.32 -7.50
CA SER A 146 -7.38 11.07 -6.74
C SER A 146 -7.40 10.86 -5.23
N SER A 147 -8.54 11.04 -4.58
CA SER A 147 -8.63 11.02 -3.11
C SER A 147 -10.04 10.64 -2.65
N SER A 148 -10.18 10.32 -1.36
CA SER A 148 -11.47 10.00 -0.74
C SER A 148 -11.88 11.10 0.26
N PRO A 149 -12.28 12.28 -0.21
CA PRO A 149 -12.74 13.35 0.68
C PRO A 149 -14.05 12.95 1.35
N LEU A 150 -14.23 13.42 2.60
CA LEU A 150 -15.41 13.24 3.44
C LEU A 150 -15.67 11.79 3.89
N PHE A 151 -15.65 10.83 3.02
CA PHE A 151 -15.82 9.39 3.33
C PHE A 151 -15.05 8.52 2.34
N SER A 152 -14.78 7.27 2.72
CA SER A 152 -14.24 6.25 1.82
C SER A 152 -15.30 5.20 1.53
N PHE A 153 -15.22 4.55 0.37
CA PHE A 153 -16.02 3.37 0.07
C PHE A 153 -15.24 2.37 -0.77
N GLY A 154 -15.54 1.08 -0.58
CA GLY A 154 -14.87 0.02 -1.32
C GLY A 154 -15.37 -1.37 -0.94
N PRO A 155 -15.08 -2.38 -1.78
CA PRO A 155 -15.46 -3.76 -1.52
C PRO A 155 -14.55 -4.39 -0.46
N GLN A 156 -15.15 -5.19 0.40
CA GLN A 156 -14.45 -6.11 1.29
C GLN A 156 -15.30 -7.36 1.46
N ALA A 157 -14.68 -8.49 1.79
CA ALA A 157 -15.43 -9.68 2.16
C ALA A 157 -16.37 -9.35 3.33
N ASP A 158 -17.62 -9.75 3.24
CA ASP A 158 -18.62 -9.50 4.28
C ASP A 158 -18.25 -10.28 5.55
N LEU A 159 -18.20 -9.59 6.69
CA LEU A 159 -17.79 -10.21 7.99
C LEU A 159 -18.75 -11.28 8.49
N LYS A 160 -19.99 -11.34 8.00
CA LYS A 160 -20.99 -12.37 8.32
C LYS A 160 -21.15 -13.43 7.23
N ASP A 161 -20.76 -13.12 5.99
CA ASP A 161 -20.69 -14.05 4.87
C ASP A 161 -19.45 -13.77 4.03
N SER A 162 -18.31 -14.29 4.47
CA SER A 162 -17.00 -14.07 3.85
C SER A 162 -16.85 -14.61 2.41
N LYS A 163 -17.92 -15.22 1.85
CA LYS A 163 -17.95 -15.69 0.46
C LYS A 163 -18.37 -14.61 -0.53
N VAL A 164 -18.89 -13.47 -0.06
CA VAL A 164 -19.41 -12.39 -0.89
C VAL A 164 -18.75 -11.06 -0.52
N ASN A 165 -18.41 -10.25 -1.52
CA ASN A 165 -17.92 -8.89 -1.30
C ASN A 165 -19.10 -7.93 -1.05
N ALA A 166 -19.12 -7.28 0.10
CA ALA A 166 -20.02 -6.17 0.41
C ALA A 166 -19.35 -4.82 0.16
N LEU A 167 -20.14 -3.78 -0.08
CA LEU A 167 -19.65 -2.40 -0.11
C LEU A 167 -19.57 -1.86 1.33
N TYR A 168 -18.40 -1.44 1.74
CA TYR A 168 -18.15 -0.76 3.02
C TYR A 168 -18.03 0.74 2.80
N ILE A 169 -18.64 1.54 3.67
CA ILE A 169 -18.55 3.00 3.69
C ILE A 169 -17.97 3.39 5.05
N GLY A 170 -16.92 4.20 5.08
CA GLY A 170 -16.20 4.55 6.30
C GLY A 170 -15.71 5.98 6.35
N GLN A 171 -15.26 6.37 7.54
CA GLN A 171 -14.66 7.68 7.80
C GLN A 171 -13.42 7.93 6.93
N SER A 172 -13.25 9.16 6.43
CA SER A 172 -12.11 9.60 5.63
C SER A 172 -12.06 11.13 5.53
N GLY A 173 -11.04 11.66 4.85
CA GLY A 173 -11.01 13.06 4.42
C GLY A 173 -10.31 14.03 5.37
N ILE A 174 -9.41 13.55 6.25
CA ILE A 174 -8.53 14.42 7.07
C ILE A 174 -7.09 14.33 6.57
N GLY A 175 -6.43 15.46 6.35
CA GLY A 175 -5.11 15.50 5.71
C GLY A 175 -3.95 15.08 6.61
N MET A 176 -4.08 15.18 7.95
CA MET A 176 -3.04 14.71 8.89
C MET A 176 -3.14 13.22 9.22
N GLY A 177 -4.15 12.49 8.68
CA GLY A 177 -4.27 11.03 8.74
C GLY A 177 -4.80 10.45 10.04
N ASP A 178 -4.64 11.09 11.18
CA ASP A 178 -5.19 10.69 12.47
C ASP A 178 -5.94 11.83 13.14
N ARG A 179 -7.10 11.51 13.76
CA ARG A 179 -7.94 12.46 14.48
C ARG A 179 -7.19 13.16 15.62
N ASP A 180 -6.29 12.44 16.29
CA ASP A 180 -5.59 12.93 17.47
C ASP A 180 -4.65 14.11 17.14
N TYR A 181 -4.17 14.24 15.90
CA TYR A 181 -3.45 15.43 15.44
C TYR A 181 -4.29 16.71 15.46
N TYR A 182 -5.61 16.59 15.30
CA TYR A 182 -6.54 17.74 15.34
C TYR A 182 -7.00 18.07 16.75
N LEU A 183 -7.10 17.09 17.64
CA LEU A 183 -7.81 17.19 18.92
C LEU A 183 -6.87 17.36 20.12
N ASP A 184 -5.70 16.71 20.10
CA ASP A 184 -4.80 16.75 21.25
C ASP A 184 -4.00 18.04 21.31
N ALA A 185 -3.94 18.65 22.49
CA ALA A 185 -3.23 19.90 22.70
C ALA A 185 -1.72 19.81 22.40
N GLU A 186 -1.11 18.65 22.63
CA GLU A 186 0.31 18.41 22.38
C GLU A 186 0.69 18.46 20.89
N ASN A 187 -0.28 18.29 20.00
CA ASN A 187 -0.10 18.33 18.54
C ASN A 187 -0.25 19.72 17.92
N GLU A 188 -0.25 20.81 18.70
CA GLU A 188 -0.39 22.19 18.19
C GLU A 188 0.67 22.54 17.14
N SER A 189 1.93 22.19 17.39
CA SER A 189 3.02 22.44 16.44
C SER A 189 2.83 21.74 15.09
N ILE A 190 2.23 20.56 15.09
CA ILE A 190 1.90 19.81 13.87
C ILE A 190 0.76 20.51 13.12
N ARG A 191 -0.26 20.99 13.81
CA ARG A 191 -1.35 21.77 13.20
C ARG A 191 -0.86 23.06 12.54
N GLU A 192 0.06 23.79 13.18
CA GLU A 192 0.66 25.00 12.59
C GLU A 192 1.53 24.68 11.37
N ALA A 193 2.29 23.58 11.40
CA ALA A 193 3.03 23.10 10.23
C ALA A 193 2.07 22.69 9.10
N TYR A 194 0.93 22.08 9.41
CA TYR A 194 -0.09 21.73 8.43
C TYR A 194 -0.74 22.96 7.78
N LYS A 195 -1.08 24.00 8.56
CA LYS A 195 -1.54 25.28 8.02
C LYS A 195 -0.51 25.91 7.07
N THR A 196 0.77 25.85 7.45
CA THR A 196 1.87 26.34 6.60
C THR A 196 1.93 25.58 5.29
N TYR A 197 1.76 24.25 5.34
CA TYR A 197 1.70 23.41 4.15
C TYR A 197 0.51 23.75 3.25
N LEU A 198 -0.71 23.89 3.82
CA LEU A 198 -1.91 24.27 3.08
C LEU A 198 -1.76 25.63 2.40
N ASN A 199 -1.25 26.64 3.12
CA ASN A 199 -0.96 27.96 2.55
C ASN A 199 -0.04 27.84 1.34
N ARG A 200 1.03 27.06 1.46
CA ARG A 200 1.98 26.83 0.37
C ARG A 200 1.34 26.13 -0.83
N LEU A 201 0.50 25.11 -0.60
CA LEU A 201 -0.23 24.42 -1.67
C LEU A 201 -1.14 25.38 -2.45
N PHE A 202 -1.97 26.15 -1.75
CA PHE A 202 -2.89 27.09 -2.39
C PHE A 202 -2.15 28.20 -3.14
N THR A 203 -1.05 28.70 -2.60
CA THR A 203 -0.20 29.69 -3.28
C THR A 203 0.42 29.13 -4.55
N LEU A 204 0.98 27.92 -4.49
CA LEU A 204 1.56 27.23 -5.66
C LEU A 204 0.51 26.92 -6.73
N ALA A 205 -0.73 26.68 -6.31
CA ALA A 205 -1.86 26.44 -7.21
C ALA A 205 -2.43 27.74 -7.82
N GLY A 206 -1.93 28.91 -7.40
CA GLY A 206 -2.29 30.22 -7.97
C GLY A 206 -3.51 30.90 -7.32
N LEU A 207 -3.90 30.52 -6.10
CA LEU A 207 -4.90 31.29 -5.37
C LEU A 207 -4.35 32.66 -4.95
N GLU A 208 -5.21 33.67 -5.00
CA GLU A 208 -4.87 35.01 -4.52
C GLU A 208 -4.56 35.01 -3.02
N GLU A 209 -3.60 35.81 -2.56
CA GLU A 209 -3.16 35.89 -1.16
C GLU A 209 -4.33 36.07 -0.17
N SER A 210 -5.31 36.87 -0.54
CA SER A 210 -6.54 37.10 0.27
C SER A 210 -7.43 35.87 0.41
N GLN A 211 -7.33 34.90 -0.49
CA GLN A 211 -8.07 33.65 -0.50
C GLN A 211 -7.33 32.53 0.26
N VAL A 212 -5.99 32.54 0.24
CA VAL A 212 -5.16 31.49 0.84
C VAL A 212 -5.48 31.30 2.32
N SER A 213 -5.50 32.39 3.11
CA SER A 213 -5.82 32.31 4.55
C SER A 213 -7.24 31.80 4.79
N LYS A 214 -8.23 32.28 4.05
CA LYS A 214 -9.63 31.82 4.17
C LYS A 214 -9.75 30.32 3.82
N ALA A 215 -9.08 29.89 2.76
CA ALA A 215 -9.08 28.50 2.33
C ALA A 215 -8.46 27.58 3.40
N THR A 216 -7.32 27.96 3.96
CA THR A 216 -6.66 27.22 5.03
C THR A 216 -7.52 27.11 6.28
N ASP A 217 -8.16 28.22 6.70
CA ASP A 217 -9.07 28.25 7.85
C ASP A 217 -10.30 27.36 7.62
N ALA A 218 -10.86 27.37 6.41
CA ALA A 218 -11.97 26.51 6.03
C ALA A 218 -11.61 25.02 6.10
N VAL A 219 -10.45 24.64 5.56
CA VAL A 219 -9.94 23.25 5.63
C VAL A 219 -9.77 22.83 7.08
N MET A 220 -9.10 23.63 7.90
CA MET A 220 -8.87 23.31 9.31
C MET A 220 -10.18 23.16 10.10
N ARG A 221 -11.18 24.00 9.85
CA ARG A 221 -12.51 23.86 10.48
C ARG A 221 -13.19 22.56 10.10
N ILE A 222 -13.27 22.27 8.80
CA ILE A 222 -13.95 21.05 8.30
C ILE A 222 -13.25 19.80 8.81
N GLU A 223 -11.93 19.70 8.65
CA GLU A 223 -11.17 18.51 9.07
C GLU A 223 -11.21 18.32 10.59
N THR A 224 -11.22 19.41 11.38
CA THR A 224 -11.40 19.32 12.84
C THR A 224 -12.79 18.81 13.22
N GLU A 225 -13.85 19.25 12.53
CA GLU A 225 -15.21 18.73 12.79
C GLU A 225 -15.33 17.25 12.37
N LEU A 226 -14.71 16.84 11.26
CA LEU A 226 -14.63 15.44 10.87
C LEU A 226 -13.89 14.63 11.96
N ALA A 227 -12.72 15.09 12.40
CA ALA A 227 -11.89 14.44 13.40
C ALA A 227 -12.62 14.21 14.74
N LYS A 228 -13.44 15.18 15.19
CA LYS A 228 -14.24 15.05 16.42
C LYS A 228 -15.21 13.87 16.39
N ASN A 229 -15.70 13.51 15.21
CA ASN A 229 -16.69 12.47 15.01
C ASN A 229 -16.09 11.16 14.49
N MET A 230 -14.79 11.12 14.21
CA MET A 230 -14.07 9.92 13.81
C MET A 230 -13.77 9.02 15.03
N ARG A 231 -13.77 7.73 14.84
CA ARG A 231 -13.21 6.76 15.79
C ARG A 231 -11.69 6.80 15.72
N SER A 232 -11.05 6.56 16.86
CA SER A 232 -9.59 6.40 16.96
C SER A 232 -9.12 5.13 16.25
N ASN A 233 -7.83 5.08 15.92
CA ASN A 233 -7.20 3.89 15.31
C ASN A 233 -7.35 2.62 16.17
N VAL A 234 -7.48 2.75 17.49
CA VAL A 234 -7.75 1.62 18.39
C VAL A 234 -9.20 1.14 18.23
N GLU A 235 -10.17 2.06 18.20
CA GLU A 235 -11.59 1.73 18.05
C GLU A 235 -11.91 1.11 16.69
N LEU A 236 -11.17 1.47 15.63
CA LEU A 236 -11.31 0.90 14.29
C LEU A 236 -10.95 -0.60 14.23
N ARG A 237 -10.28 -1.14 15.24
CA ARG A 237 -9.96 -2.58 15.32
C ARG A 237 -11.12 -3.43 15.84
N ASP A 238 -12.17 -2.81 16.37
CA ASP A 238 -13.39 -3.52 16.80
C ASP A 238 -14.29 -3.81 15.59
N LEU A 239 -14.10 -4.97 14.98
CA LEU A 239 -14.83 -5.39 13.79
C LEU A 239 -16.34 -5.48 14.02
N GLN A 240 -16.81 -5.75 15.26
CA GLN A 240 -18.24 -5.83 15.56
C GLN A 240 -18.89 -4.45 15.50
N ARG A 241 -18.21 -3.43 16.03
CA ARG A 241 -18.66 -2.03 15.93
C ARG A 241 -18.61 -1.48 14.52
N MET A 242 -17.74 -2.04 13.66
CA MET A 242 -17.60 -1.64 12.26
C MET A 242 -18.65 -2.29 11.34
N TYR A 243 -19.43 -3.25 11.82
CA TYR A 243 -20.39 -3.99 10.99
C TYR A 243 -21.81 -3.52 11.20
N ASN A 244 -22.23 -2.50 10.45
CA ASN A 244 -23.58 -1.95 10.51
C ASN A 244 -24.23 -2.03 9.12
N PRO A 245 -24.86 -3.17 8.77
CA PRO A 245 -25.51 -3.35 7.47
C PRO A 245 -26.75 -2.45 7.35
N MET A 246 -26.86 -1.80 6.19
CA MET A 246 -27.96 -0.90 5.84
C MET A 246 -28.43 -1.18 4.42
N ALA A 247 -29.74 -1.21 4.18
CA ALA A 247 -30.25 -1.26 2.81
C ALA A 247 -29.88 0.01 2.04
N THR A 248 -29.47 -0.13 0.79
CA THR A 248 -29.07 1.04 -0.03
C THR A 248 -30.18 2.08 -0.14
N ALA A 249 -31.45 1.66 -0.15
CA ALA A 249 -32.59 2.56 -0.15
C ALA A 249 -32.69 3.45 1.11
N ASP A 250 -32.15 3.00 2.23
CA ASP A 250 -32.15 3.76 3.50
C ASP A 250 -30.98 4.75 3.59
N LEU A 251 -29.92 4.60 2.79
CA LEU A 251 -28.80 5.56 2.77
C LEU A 251 -29.29 6.98 2.50
N LYS A 252 -30.08 7.17 1.43
CA LYS A 252 -30.61 8.50 1.08
C LYS A 252 -31.56 9.06 2.14
N LYS A 253 -32.28 8.18 2.85
CA LYS A 253 -33.18 8.60 3.91
C LYS A 253 -32.44 9.05 5.17
N ASN A 254 -31.31 8.42 5.46
CA ASN A 254 -30.54 8.68 6.68
C ASN A 254 -29.42 9.71 6.48
N TYR A 255 -28.90 9.83 5.26
CA TYR A 255 -27.77 10.67 4.89
C TYR A 255 -28.03 11.28 3.51
N ASP A 256 -28.81 12.39 3.46
CA ASP A 256 -29.35 12.94 2.20
C ASP A 256 -28.49 14.04 1.58
N ALA A 257 -27.45 14.51 2.28
CA ALA A 257 -26.48 15.47 1.77
C ALA A 257 -25.64 14.94 0.59
N ILE A 258 -25.59 13.60 0.40
CA ILE A 258 -24.94 12.93 -0.72
C ILE A 258 -25.99 12.27 -1.62
N ASP A 259 -25.94 12.51 -2.93
CA ASP A 259 -26.73 11.75 -3.89
C ASP A 259 -26.10 10.38 -4.13
N TRP A 260 -26.41 9.42 -3.24
CA TRP A 260 -25.90 8.04 -3.30
C TRP A 260 -26.23 7.34 -4.62
N LYS A 261 -27.38 7.65 -5.22
CA LYS A 261 -27.75 7.08 -6.50
C LYS A 261 -26.80 7.54 -7.60
N TYR A 262 -26.55 8.85 -7.66
CA TYR A 262 -25.58 9.40 -8.62
C TYR A 262 -24.19 8.79 -8.43
N LEU A 263 -23.70 8.74 -7.19
CA LEU A 263 -22.37 8.18 -6.86
C LEU A 263 -22.25 6.72 -7.33
N PHE A 264 -23.24 5.88 -7.02
CA PHE A 264 -23.20 4.47 -7.38
C PHE A 264 -23.37 4.24 -8.90
N ASP A 265 -24.23 5.02 -9.56
CA ASP A 265 -24.36 4.98 -11.02
C ASP A 265 -23.03 5.39 -11.69
N PHE A 266 -22.37 6.46 -11.22
CA PHE A 266 -21.07 6.90 -11.71
C PHE A 266 -19.97 5.85 -11.49
N ALA A 267 -19.99 5.22 -10.33
CA ALA A 267 -19.07 4.13 -9.96
C ALA A 267 -19.41 2.81 -10.69
N LYS A 268 -20.55 2.72 -11.37
CA LYS A 268 -21.08 1.51 -12.05
C LYS A 268 -21.29 0.33 -11.11
N ILE A 269 -21.80 0.60 -9.90
CA ILE A 269 -22.17 -0.41 -8.91
C ILE A 269 -23.65 -0.27 -8.53
N ASN A 270 -24.25 -1.37 -8.10
CA ASN A 270 -25.63 -1.37 -7.63
C ASN A 270 -25.80 -2.32 -6.43
N PRO A 271 -25.24 -1.97 -5.25
CA PRO A 271 -25.36 -2.80 -4.06
C PRO A 271 -26.80 -2.76 -3.52
N GLU A 272 -27.37 -3.90 -3.16
CA GLU A 272 -28.66 -3.96 -2.46
C GLU A 272 -28.53 -3.46 -1.01
N ARG A 273 -27.37 -3.69 -0.41
CA ARG A 273 -27.01 -3.23 0.94
C ARG A 273 -25.55 -2.79 0.99
N VAL A 274 -25.26 -1.95 1.97
CA VAL A 274 -23.91 -1.47 2.29
C VAL A 274 -23.61 -1.73 3.77
N ILE A 275 -22.34 -1.72 4.14
CA ILE A 275 -21.90 -1.76 5.52
C ILE A 275 -21.40 -0.35 5.89
N VAL A 276 -22.13 0.34 6.76
CA VAL A 276 -21.71 1.65 7.28
C VAL A 276 -20.83 1.43 8.49
N CYS A 277 -19.53 1.67 8.33
CA CYS A 277 -18.56 1.36 9.38
C CYS A 277 -18.74 2.21 10.64
N GLN A 278 -19.08 3.47 10.48
CA GLN A 278 -19.28 4.43 11.58
C GLN A 278 -20.57 5.24 11.34
N PRO A 279 -21.75 4.73 11.74
CA PRO A 279 -23.01 5.46 11.56
C PRO A 279 -23.02 6.85 12.17
N GLU A 280 -22.44 7.00 13.37
CA GLU A 280 -22.32 8.29 14.07
C GLU A 280 -21.49 9.31 13.30
N TYR A 281 -20.43 8.87 12.61
CA TYR A 281 -19.65 9.72 11.73
C TYR A 281 -20.45 10.16 10.52
N MET A 282 -21.20 9.24 9.90
CA MET A 282 -22.02 9.56 8.72
C MET A 282 -23.16 10.53 9.06
N GLU A 283 -23.78 10.42 10.25
CA GLU A 283 -24.78 11.37 10.73
C GLU A 283 -24.18 12.76 10.95
N ALA A 284 -22.98 12.82 11.53
CA ALA A 284 -22.27 14.08 11.75
C ALA A 284 -21.80 14.72 10.43
N LEU A 285 -21.33 13.88 9.48
CA LEU A 285 -20.94 14.33 8.15
C LEU A 285 -22.10 14.93 7.38
N ASP A 286 -23.26 14.27 7.39
CA ASP A 286 -24.48 14.75 6.72
C ASP A 286 -24.86 16.16 7.21
N LYS A 287 -24.92 16.35 8.52
CA LYS A 287 -25.14 17.66 9.16
C LYS A 287 -24.05 18.67 8.83
N LEU A 288 -22.77 18.25 8.84
CA LEU A 288 -21.64 19.12 8.52
C LEU A 288 -21.76 19.67 7.09
N ILE A 289 -22.09 18.82 6.11
CA ILE A 289 -22.31 19.26 4.74
C ILE A 289 -23.49 20.24 4.67
N GLU A 290 -24.59 19.98 5.40
CA GLU A 290 -25.76 20.84 5.41
C GLU A 290 -25.45 22.24 5.91
N ILE A 291 -24.72 22.37 7.02
CA ILE A 291 -24.46 23.67 7.66
C ILE A 291 -23.26 24.44 7.10
N THR A 292 -22.31 23.72 6.43
CA THR A 292 -21.08 24.32 5.94
C THR A 292 -21.37 25.19 4.70
N PRO A 293 -20.86 26.46 4.65
CA PRO A 293 -20.94 27.27 3.44
C PRO A 293 -20.28 26.56 2.24
N ILE A 294 -20.88 26.70 1.06
CA ILE A 294 -20.35 26.06 -0.16
C ILE A 294 -18.93 26.54 -0.50
N GLU A 295 -18.61 27.79 -0.14
CA GLU A 295 -17.26 28.33 -0.30
C GLU A 295 -16.21 27.57 0.51
N ASP A 296 -16.54 27.16 1.74
CA ASP A 296 -15.65 26.39 2.60
C ASP A 296 -15.50 24.96 2.07
N LEU A 297 -16.60 24.34 1.61
CA LEU A 297 -16.57 23.00 1.00
C LEU A 297 -15.68 22.95 -0.24
N ARG A 298 -15.75 23.96 -1.14
CA ARG A 298 -14.89 23.99 -2.33
C ARG A 298 -13.40 24.14 -1.98
N TYR A 299 -13.05 24.92 -0.94
CA TYR A 299 -11.66 25.02 -0.47
C TYR A 299 -11.17 23.72 0.14
N TYR A 300 -12.02 23.04 0.90
CA TYR A 300 -11.70 21.71 1.43
C TYR A 300 -11.47 20.70 0.30
N LEU A 301 -12.35 20.60 -0.70
CA LEU A 301 -12.16 19.70 -1.83
C LEU A 301 -10.91 20.04 -2.64
N ALA A 302 -10.64 21.35 -2.86
CA ALA A 302 -9.42 21.81 -3.51
C ALA A 302 -8.16 21.37 -2.76
N SER A 303 -8.16 21.45 -1.41
CA SER A 303 -7.03 20.99 -0.61
C SER A 303 -6.81 19.47 -0.74
N GLN A 304 -7.88 18.68 -0.71
CA GLN A 304 -7.80 17.23 -0.86
C GLN A 304 -7.26 16.82 -2.25
N TYR A 305 -7.71 17.51 -3.30
CA TYR A 305 -7.23 17.30 -4.66
C TYR A 305 -5.76 17.69 -4.83
N LEU A 306 -5.38 18.90 -4.40
CA LEU A 306 -4.00 19.39 -4.46
C LEU A 306 -3.04 18.53 -3.63
N ASN A 307 -3.47 18.08 -2.45
CA ASN A 307 -2.69 17.21 -1.59
C ASN A 307 -2.38 15.87 -2.27
N ALA A 308 -3.36 15.29 -2.97
CA ALA A 308 -3.15 14.06 -3.75
C ALA A 308 -2.20 14.26 -4.93
N ALA A 309 -2.24 15.40 -5.59
CA ALA A 309 -1.42 15.72 -6.76
C ALA A 309 0.02 16.16 -6.42
N ALA A 310 0.21 16.87 -5.30
CA ALA A 310 1.45 17.55 -4.95
C ALA A 310 2.73 16.70 -5.07
N PRO A 311 2.77 15.42 -4.68
CA PRO A 311 3.97 14.58 -4.82
C PRO A 311 4.40 14.32 -6.27
N TYR A 312 3.53 14.58 -7.25
CA TYR A 312 3.67 14.21 -8.67
C TYR A 312 3.74 15.40 -9.63
N LEU A 313 3.71 16.62 -9.10
CA LEU A 313 3.88 17.86 -9.84
C LEU A 313 5.36 18.29 -9.86
N ASP A 314 5.62 19.61 -9.92
CA ASP A 314 6.96 20.15 -9.92
C ASP A 314 7.71 19.98 -8.58
N ASP A 315 8.98 20.39 -8.55
CA ASP A 315 9.82 20.27 -7.35
C ASP A 315 9.34 21.17 -6.20
N ASN A 316 8.59 22.27 -6.44
CA ASN A 316 8.05 23.14 -5.39
C ASN A 316 6.87 22.47 -4.66
N PHE A 317 5.95 21.86 -5.41
CA PHE A 317 4.85 21.08 -4.85
C PHE A 317 5.38 19.86 -4.10
N TYR A 318 6.33 19.14 -4.70
CA TYR A 318 6.96 18.01 -4.03
C TYR A 318 7.65 18.42 -2.73
N ALA A 319 8.41 19.53 -2.74
CA ALA A 319 9.09 20.03 -1.55
C ALA A 319 8.09 20.44 -0.46
N ALA A 320 6.95 21.07 -0.83
CA ALA A 320 5.90 21.39 0.13
C ALA A 320 5.35 20.12 0.81
N SER A 321 5.03 19.09 0.02
CA SER A 321 4.55 17.80 0.54
C SER A 321 5.60 17.11 1.42
N PHE A 322 6.87 17.09 0.99
CA PHE A 322 7.94 16.48 1.76
C PHE A 322 8.22 17.21 3.08
N ASP A 323 8.22 18.53 3.09
CA ASP A 323 8.48 19.32 4.30
C ASP A 323 7.44 19.04 5.39
N PHE A 324 6.19 18.80 5.02
CA PHE A 324 5.15 18.41 5.96
C PHE A 324 5.17 16.89 6.24
N TYR A 325 4.86 16.05 5.27
CA TYR A 325 4.70 14.61 5.50
C TYR A 325 6.02 13.84 5.71
N GLY A 326 7.07 14.27 5.04
CA GLY A 326 8.40 13.64 5.18
C GLY A 326 9.13 14.13 6.42
N ARG A 327 9.32 15.43 6.53
CA ARG A 327 10.13 16.02 7.60
C ARG A 327 9.37 16.16 8.91
N THR A 328 8.22 16.83 8.91
CA THR A 328 7.47 17.09 10.14
C THR A 328 6.80 15.83 10.69
N MET A 329 6.04 15.11 9.86
CA MET A 329 5.27 13.95 10.32
C MET A 329 6.13 12.69 10.50
N SER A 330 7.13 12.48 9.65
CA SER A 330 7.91 11.24 9.64
C SER A 330 9.34 11.38 10.13
N GLY A 331 9.87 12.61 10.38
CA GLY A 331 11.23 12.85 10.89
C GLY A 331 12.35 12.61 9.87
N LYS A 332 12.04 12.44 8.58
CA LYS A 332 13.03 12.27 7.51
C LYS A 332 13.79 13.57 7.28
N GLN A 333 15.09 13.48 7.02
CA GLN A 333 15.95 14.64 6.80
C GLN A 333 16.02 15.03 5.32
N GLU A 334 16.01 14.04 4.42
CA GLU A 334 16.15 14.23 2.99
C GLU A 334 15.06 13.48 2.21
N PRO A 335 14.62 14.03 1.06
CA PRO A 335 13.68 13.35 0.18
C PRO A 335 14.35 12.13 -0.47
N ARG A 336 13.52 11.14 -0.83
CA ARG A 336 13.98 9.99 -1.59
C ARG A 336 14.48 10.43 -2.98
N PRO A 337 15.54 9.81 -3.51
CA PRO A 337 16.03 10.06 -4.88
C PRO A 337 14.92 9.98 -5.92
N ARG A 338 14.99 10.79 -6.97
CA ARG A 338 13.93 10.86 -8.00
C ARG A 338 13.59 9.51 -8.61
N TRP A 339 14.60 8.68 -8.90
CA TRP A 339 14.36 7.36 -9.48
C TRP A 339 13.50 6.46 -8.57
N LYS A 340 13.69 6.51 -7.24
CA LYS A 340 12.85 5.79 -6.28
C LYS A 340 11.40 6.30 -6.29
N ARG A 341 11.23 7.63 -6.40
CA ARG A 341 9.90 8.26 -6.48
C ARG A 341 9.20 7.92 -7.79
N ALA A 342 9.90 8.02 -8.93
CA ALA A 342 9.38 7.70 -10.25
C ALA A 342 8.97 6.23 -10.40
N MET A 343 9.68 5.32 -9.73
CA MET A 343 9.39 3.89 -9.73
C MET A 343 8.11 3.55 -8.97
N ALA A 344 7.70 4.36 -7.98
CA ALA A 344 6.58 4.04 -7.09
C ALA A 344 5.25 3.86 -7.86
N ILE A 345 4.96 4.74 -8.81
CA ILE A 345 3.69 4.71 -9.56
C ILE A 345 3.58 3.48 -10.47
N PRO A 346 4.50 3.17 -11.39
CA PRO A 346 4.37 1.96 -12.18
C PRO A 346 4.39 0.68 -11.34
N ASN A 347 5.16 0.67 -10.23
CA ASN A 347 5.19 -0.46 -9.29
C ASN A 347 3.86 -0.68 -8.55
N SER A 348 3.08 0.37 -8.29
CA SER A 348 1.75 0.25 -7.67
C SER A 348 0.64 0.03 -8.70
N ALA A 349 0.63 0.80 -9.78
CA ALA A 349 -0.43 0.77 -10.79
C ALA A 349 -0.45 -0.53 -11.62
N LEU A 350 0.74 -1.10 -11.90
CA LEU A 350 0.92 -2.34 -12.67
C LEU A 350 1.60 -3.42 -11.80
N GLY A 351 1.23 -3.47 -10.54
CA GLY A 351 1.97 -4.21 -9.51
C GLY A 351 2.18 -5.69 -9.79
N GLU A 352 1.17 -6.43 -10.25
CA GLU A 352 1.35 -7.85 -10.57
C GLU A 352 2.19 -8.08 -11.82
N ALA A 353 2.09 -7.20 -12.83
CA ALA A 353 2.94 -7.31 -14.01
C ALA A 353 4.44 -7.05 -13.68
N VAL A 354 4.69 -6.08 -12.78
CA VAL A 354 6.04 -5.88 -12.22
C VAL A 354 6.46 -7.11 -11.40
N GLY A 355 5.53 -7.70 -10.66
CA GLY A 355 5.73 -8.93 -9.88
C GLY A 355 6.13 -10.12 -10.74
N GLU A 356 5.49 -10.32 -11.88
CA GLU A 356 5.81 -11.37 -12.85
C GLU A 356 7.26 -11.26 -13.32
N MET A 357 7.68 -10.08 -13.78
CA MET A 357 9.07 -9.82 -14.17
C MET A 357 10.06 -9.99 -13.02
N TYR A 358 9.66 -9.60 -11.81
CA TYR A 358 10.49 -9.74 -10.62
C TYR A 358 10.76 -11.20 -10.28
N VAL A 359 9.74 -12.04 -10.25
CA VAL A 359 9.89 -13.45 -9.86
C VAL A 359 10.61 -14.26 -10.92
N GLU A 360 10.42 -14.00 -12.21
CA GLU A 360 11.17 -14.62 -13.29
C GLU A 360 12.69 -14.46 -13.11
N LYS A 361 13.12 -13.31 -12.59
CA LYS A 361 14.56 -13.02 -12.45
C LYS A 361 15.12 -13.33 -11.06
N PHE A 362 14.34 -13.17 -9.99
CA PHE A 362 14.87 -13.10 -8.62
C PHE A 362 14.27 -14.12 -7.65
N PHE A 363 13.30 -14.94 -8.05
CA PHE A 363 12.68 -15.92 -7.17
C PHE A 363 12.40 -17.24 -7.89
N PRO A 364 13.35 -18.19 -7.87
CA PRO A 364 13.21 -19.46 -8.56
C PRO A 364 12.13 -20.35 -7.92
N ALA A 365 11.55 -21.25 -8.73
CA ALA A 365 10.50 -22.17 -8.31
C ALA A 365 10.92 -23.10 -7.15
N GLU A 366 12.21 -23.42 -7.06
CA GLU A 366 12.76 -24.25 -5.99
C GLU A 366 12.62 -23.58 -4.61
N ASP A 367 12.78 -22.24 -4.54
CA ASP A 367 12.61 -21.48 -3.29
C ASP A 367 11.13 -21.44 -2.87
N LYS A 368 10.20 -21.29 -3.83
CA LYS A 368 8.75 -21.44 -3.59
C LYS A 368 8.43 -22.82 -3.01
N ALA A 369 8.93 -23.89 -3.62
CA ALA A 369 8.70 -25.26 -3.18
C ALA A 369 9.26 -25.53 -1.77
N ARG A 370 10.46 -25.03 -1.48
CA ARG A 370 11.08 -25.18 -0.16
C ARG A 370 10.30 -24.45 0.92
N MET A 371 9.85 -23.23 0.65
CA MET A 371 9.02 -22.48 1.59
C MET A 371 7.65 -23.13 1.81
N MET A 372 7.03 -23.70 0.76
CA MET A 372 5.81 -24.51 0.90
C MET A 372 6.01 -25.68 1.85
N THR A 373 7.13 -26.40 1.72
CA THR A 373 7.48 -27.53 2.62
C THR A 373 7.60 -27.04 4.07
N LEU A 374 8.25 -25.90 4.31
CA LEU A 374 8.38 -25.29 5.64
C LEU A 374 6.99 -25.00 6.24
N VAL A 375 6.10 -24.37 5.49
CA VAL A 375 4.74 -24.04 5.95
C VAL A 375 3.93 -25.30 6.25
N GLU A 376 4.01 -26.35 5.42
CA GLU A 376 3.31 -27.62 5.67
C GLU A 376 3.83 -28.36 6.92
N ASN A 377 5.11 -28.26 7.19
CA ASN A 377 5.69 -28.79 8.43
C ASN A 377 5.17 -28.02 9.66
N LEU A 378 5.08 -26.68 9.58
CA LEU A 378 4.48 -25.86 10.64
C LEU A 378 3.00 -26.20 10.84
N ARG A 379 2.21 -26.39 9.76
CA ARG A 379 0.81 -26.82 9.85
C ARG A 379 0.68 -28.18 10.54
N THR A 380 1.53 -29.14 10.20
CA THR A 380 1.57 -30.46 10.82
C THR A 380 1.89 -30.35 12.30
N ALA A 381 2.93 -29.61 12.67
CA ALA A 381 3.31 -29.39 14.07
C ALA A 381 2.19 -28.70 14.87
N LEU A 382 1.54 -27.66 14.30
CA LEU A 382 0.41 -26.97 14.95
C LEU A 382 -0.76 -27.95 15.19
N GLY A 383 -1.07 -28.82 14.23
CA GLY A 383 -2.08 -29.86 14.41
C GLY A 383 -1.76 -30.79 15.57
N GLN A 384 -0.51 -31.25 15.71
CA GLN A 384 -0.04 -32.08 16.82
C GLN A 384 -0.14 -31.33 18.16
N HIS A 385 0.22 -30.04 18.19
CA HIS A 385 0.08 -29.21 19.38
C HIS A 385 -1.38 -29.04 19.82
N ILE A 386 -2.30 -28.79 18.87
CA ILE A 386 -3.75 -28.72 19.18
C ILE A 386 -4.25 -29.97 19.89
N ASP A 387 -3.82 -31.16 19.44
CA ASP A 387 -4.23 -32.42 20.03
C ASP A 387 -3.74 -32.59 21.49
N GLN A 388 -2.59 -32.05 21.80
CA GLN A 388 -1.93 -32.17 23.10
C GLN A 388 -2.40 -31.14 24.14
N LEU A 389 -3.19 -30.10 23.75
CA LEU A 389 -3.64 -29.06 24.65
C LEU A 389 -4.63 -29.66 25.72
N ASP A 390 -4.32 -29.53 26.97
CA ASP A 390 -5.14 -30.03 28.08
C ASP A 390 -6.28 -29.09 28.50
N TRP A 391 -6.13 -27.79 28.19
CA TRP A 391 -7.12 -26.74 28.47
C TRP A 391 -8.24 -26.64 27.42
N MET A 392 -8.08 -27.25 26.25
CA MET A 392 -9.03 -27.19 25.14
C MET A 392 -9.92 -28.45 25.13
N SER A 393 -11.25 -28.29 25.10
CA SER A 393 -12.17 -29.42 24.97
C SER A 393 -12.03 -30.14 23.63
N ASP A 394 -12.43 -31.42 23.58
CA ASP A 394 -12.37 -32.21 22.33
C ASP A 394 -13.17 -31.57 21.18
N SER A 395 -14.34 -31.00 21.48
CA SER A 395 -15.14 -30.27 20.48
C SER A 395 -14.43 -29.02 19.94
N THR A 396 -13.72 -28.29 20.78
CA THR A 396 -12.93 -27.13 20.39
C THR A 396 -11.71 -27.55 19.58
N LYS A 397 -11.01 -28.63 19.97
CA LYS A 397 -9.91 -29.21 19.18
C LYS A 397 -10.36 -29.61 17.78
N MET A 398 -11.53 -30.24 17.66
CA MET A 398 -12.11 -30.59 16.36
C MET A 398 -12.32 -29.35 15.49
N ARG A 399 -12.91 -28.27 16.02
CA ARG A 399 -13.09 -27.01 15.29
C ARG A 399 -11.78 -26.33 14.90
N ALA A 400 -10.78 -26.34 15.80
CA ALA A 400 -9.45 -25.83 15.52
C ALA A 400 -8.78 -26.61 14.36
N ARG A 401 -8.94 -27.92 14.31
CA ARG A 401 -8.47 -28.76 13.24
C ARG A 401 -9.19 -28.50 11.89
N GLU A 402 -10.51 -28.33 11.92
CA GLU A 402 -11.27 -27.92 10.73
C GLU A 402 -10.75 -26.59 10.17
N LYS A 403 -10.51 -25.59 11.03
CA LYS A 403 -9.93 -24.31 10.63
C LYS A 403 -8.53 -24.46 10.04
N LEU A 404 -7.68 -25.28 10.68
CA LEU A 404 -6.32 -25.55 10.19
C LEU A 404 -6.32 -26.26 8.85
N ALA A 405 -7.24 -27.20 8.63
CA ALA A 405 -7.39 -27.90 7.35
C ALA A 405 -7.84 -26.97 6.21
N ALA A 406 -8.71 -25.98 6.55
CA ALA A 406 -9.20 -24.99 5.59
C ALA A 406 -8.24 -23.79 5.41
N PHE A 407 -7.03 -23.87 5.95
CA PHE A 407 -6.06 -22.78 5.89
C PHE A 407 -5.45 -22.66 4.49
N HIS A 408 -5.59 -21.50 3.88
CA HIS A 408 -5.07 -21.23 2.53
C HIS A 408 -3.66 -20.63 2.61
N VAL A 409 -2.76 -21.11 1.73
CA VAL A 409 -1.33 -20.73 1.77
C VAL A 409 -0.91 -20.15 0.42
N LYS A 410 -0.47 -18.89 0.43
CA LYS A 410 0.03 -18.15 -0.74
C LYS A 410 1.52 -17.87 -0.59
N ILE A 411 2.37 -18.48 -1.44
CA ILE A 411 3.83 -18.36 -1.36
C ILE A 411 4.40 -17.82 -2.67
N GLY A 412 5.20 -16.77 -2.54
CA GLY A 412 6.01 -16.21 -3.63
C GLY A 412 5.20 -15.35 -4.59
N TYR A 413 4.32 -15.95 -5.39
CA TYR A 413 3.58 -15.27 -6.45
C TYR A 413 2.31 -16.04 -6.83
N PRO A 414 1.29 -15.35 -7.42
CA PRO A 414 0.03 -15.97 -7.86
C PRO A 414 0.25 -16.87 -9.07
N ASP A 415 -0.62 -17.88 -9.24
CA ASP A 415 -0.58 -18.76 -10.40
C ASP A 415 -1.24 -18.12 -11.65
N LYS A 416 -2.05 -17.08 -11.47
CA LYS A 416 -2.68 -16.30 -12.53
C LYS A 416 -2.42 -14.81 -12.32
N TRP A 417 -1.86 -14.17 -13.36
CA TRP A 417 -1.57 -12.75 -13.35
C TRP A 417 -2.76 -11.89 -13.76
N LYS A 418 -2.82 -10.70 -13.20
CA LYS A 418 -3.85 -9.70 -13.51
C LYS A 418 -3.67 -9.17 -14.94
N ASP A 419 -4.80 -9.03 -15.66
CA ASP A 419 -4.82 -8.44 -16.99
C ASP A 419 -4.90 -6.91 -16.93
N TYR A 420 -3.89 -6.24 -17.47
CA TYR A 420 -3.79 -4.79 -17.57
C TYR A 420 -4.06 -4.28 -19.00
N SER A 421 -4.61 -5.10 -19.91
CA SER A 421 -4.81 -4.74 -21.33
C SER A 421 -5.65 -3.47 -21.51
N THR A 422 -6.67 -3.28 -20.68
CA THR A 422 -7.60 -2.14 -20.74
C THR A 422 -7.11 -0.87 -20.04
N LEU A 423 -6.01 -0.92 -19.28
CA LEU A 423 -5.39 0.28 -18.72
C LEU A 423 -4.66 1.05 -19.83
N GLU A 424 -5.00 2.32 -20.01
CA GLU A 424 -4.35 3.18 -21.00
C GLU A 424 -3.40 4.18 -20.33
N ILE A 425 -2.15 4.19 -20.78
CA ILE A 425 -1.13 5.18 -20.42
C ILE A 425 -0.70 5.91 -21.68
N ASP A 426 -0.77 7.23 -21.65
CA ASP A 426 -0.46 8.12 -22.76
C ASP A 426 0.68 9.09 -22.38
N PRO A 427 1.90 8.89 -22.90
CA PRO A 427 3.05 9.75 -22.54
C PRO A 427 2.93 11.19 -23.06
N THR A 428 1.94 11.51 -23.92
CA THR A 428 1.68 12.89 -24.36
C THR A 428 0.97 13.72 -23.31
N LEU A 429 0.21 13.07 -22.41
CA LEU A 429 -0.44 13.69 -21.27
C LEU A 429 0.56 13.92 -20.12
N SER A 430 0.19 14.75 -19.16
CA SER A 430 1.00 14.96 -17.96
C SER A 430 1.16 13.68 -17.11
N TYR A 431 2.14 13.69 -16.22
CA TYR A 431 2.32 12.58 -15.28
C TYR A 431 1.11 12.41 -14.36
N TRP A 432 0.54 13.52 -13.86
CA TRP A 432 -0.65 13.51 -13.00
C TRP A 432 -1.88 12.92 -13.71
N GLU A 433 -2.17 13.33 -14.94
CA GLU A 433 -3.29 12.76 -15.71
C GLU A 433 -3.16 11.24 -15.92
N ASN A 434 -1.95 10.74 -16.15
CA ASN A 434 -1.71 9.30 -16.24
C ASN A 434 -1.90 8.58 -14.90
N ILE A 435 -1.54 9.21 -13.78
CA ILE A 435 -1.80 8.69 -12.44
C ILE A 435 -3.30 8.61 -12.17
N GLN A 436 -4.06 9.66 -12.51
CA GLN A 436 -5.52 9.66 -12.39
C GLN A 436 -6.19 8.54 -13.20
N ARG A 437 -5.74 8.32 -14.46
CA ARG A 437 -6.22 7.20 -15.29
C ARG A 437 -5.94 5.85 -14.66
N ALA A 438 -4.74 5.65 -14.14
CA ALA A 438 -4.36 4.40 -13.47
C ALA A 438 -5.18 4.19 -12.19
N SER A 439 -5.42 5.26 -11.42
CA SER A 439 -6.24 5.23 -10.21
C SER A 439 -7.70 4.92 -10.53
N GLU A 440 -8.28 5.56 -11.55
CA GLU A 440 -9.65 5.28 -11.98
C GLU A 440 -9.81 3.82 -12.42
N TRP A 441 -8.87 3.33 -13.24
CA TRP A 441 -8.88 1.95 -13.71
C TRP A 441 -8.84 0.98 -12.52
N ALA A 442 -7.92 1.19 -11.58
CA ALA A 442 -7.77 0.34 -10.40
C ALA A 442 -9.00 0.38 -9.48
N THR A 443 -9.55 1.59 -9.25
CA THR A 443 -10.74 1.75 -8.40
C THR A 443 -11.97 1.09 -9.03
N ARG A 444 -12.19 1.25 -10.35
CA ARG A 444 -13.29 0.57 -11.05
C ARG A 444 -13.15 -0.94 -11.04
N ASP A 445 -11.94 -1.47 -11.18
CA ASP A 445 -11.67 -2.90 -11.08
C ASP A 445 -12.02 -3.43 -9.68
N GLN A 446 -11.64 -2.72 -8.62
CA GLN A 446 -12.01 -3.08 -7.26
C GLN A 446 -13.54 -3.00 -7.07
N LEU A 447 -14.18 -1.90 -7.44
CA LEU A 447 -15.62 -1.70 -7.26
C LEU A 447 -16.46 -2.72 -8.05
N ALA A 448 -15.95 -3.23 -9.16
CA ALA A 448 -16.59 -4.30 -9.92
C ALA A 448 -16.76 -5.61 -9.14
N LYS A 449 -16.12 -5.78 -7.99
CA LYS A 449 -16.25 -6.94 -7.09
C LYS A 449 -17.47 -6.85 -6.18
N VAL A 450 -18.07 -5.66 -5.99
CA VAL A 450 -19.23 -5.46 -5.11
C VAL A 450 -20.36 -6.41 -5.49
N GLY A 451 -20.87 -7.15 -4.51
CA GLY A 451 -21.94 -8.15 -4.69
C GLY A 451 -21.49 -9.46 -5.36
N LYS A 452 -20.22 -9.60 -5.72
CA LYS A 452 -19.69 -10.84 -6.32
C LYS A 452 -19.05 -11.74 -5.26
N ALA A 453 -18.87 -13.01 -5.63
CA ALA A 453 -18.11 -13.95 -4.81
C ALA A 453 -16.69 -13.44 -4.56
N VAL A 454 -16.18 -13.69 -3.36
CA VAL A 454 -14.76 -13.45 -3.02
C VAL A 454 -13.91 -14.43 -3.82
N ASP A 455 -12.89 -13.92 -4.49
CA ASP A 455 -11.90 -14.74 -5.19
C ASP A 455 -10.82 -15.20 -4.20
N PRO A 456 -10.73 -16.49 -3.85
CA PRO A 456 -9.73 -16.99 -2.92
C PRO A 456 -8.30 -16.91 -3.47
N GLU A 457 -8.14 -16.79 -4.80
CA GLU A 457 -6.82 -16.70 -5.44
C GLU A 457 -6.30 -15.26 -5.55
N GLU A 458 -7.11 -14.27 -5.21
CA GLU A 458 -6.69 -12.85 -5.23
C GLU A 458 -5.61 -12.58 -4.18
N TRP A 459 -4.52 -11.94 -4.58
CA TRP A 459 -3.43 -11.51 -3.70
C TRP A 459 -3.63 -10.05 -3.28
N LEU A 460 -3.50 -9.79 -1.95
CA LEU A 460 -3.59 -8.42 -1.40
C LEU A 460 -2.24 -7.69 -1.41
N MET A 461 -1.17 -8.40 -1.71
CA MET A 461 0.19 -7.86 -1.88
C MET A 461 0.82 -8.42 -3.14
N THR A 462 1.59 -7.58 -3.84
CA THR A 462 2.32 -8.01 -5.04
C THR A 462 3.58 -8.81 -4.68
N PRO A 463 4.09 -9.68 -5.56
CA PRO A 463 5.26 -10.52 -5.29
C PRO A 463 6.51 -9.75 -4.86
N GLN A 464 6.70 -8.53 -5.34
CA GLN A 464 7.83 -7.66 -4.99
C GLN A 464 7.63 -6.86 -3.69
N THR A 465 6.56 -7.11 -2.94
CA THR A 465 6.31 -6.46 -1.64
C THR A 465 7.12 -7.14 -0.53
N VAL A 466 7.93 -6.36 0.20
CA VAL A 466 8.67 -6.83 1.37
C VAL A 466 7.75 -6.79 2.59
N ASN A 467 6.85 -7.73 2.67
CA ASN A 467 5.88 -7.90 3.77
C ASN A 467 5.23 -9.29 3.69
N ALA A 468 4.34 -9.58 4.65
CA ALA A 468 3.49 -10.77 4.70
C ALA A 468 2.16 -10.42 5.40
N TYR A 469 1.11 -11.22 5.19
CA TYR A 469 -0.15 -11.01 5.88
C TYR A 469 -0.86 -12.32 6.24
N TYR A 470 -1.75 -12.23 7.24
CA TYR A 470 -2.84 -13.16 7.48
C TYR A 470 -4.17 -12.43 7.28
N ASN A 471 -5.05 -13.00 6.47
CA ASN A 471 -6.40 -12.49 6.28
C ASN A 471 -7.43 -13.42 6.98
N PRO A 472 -8.09 -12.97 8.06
CA PRO A 472 -9.03 -13.80 8.80
C PRO A 472 -10.34 -14.07 8.03
N THR A 473 -10.71 -13.24 7.05
CA THR A 473 -11.96 -13.42 6.30
C THR A 473 -11.87 -14.54 5.28
N THR A 474 -10.67 -14.79 4.73
CA THR A 474 -10.39 -15.89 3.81
C THR A 474 -9.60 -17.03 4.48
N ASN A 475 -9.20 -16.87 5.74
CA ASN A 475 -8.36 -17.81 6.49
C ASN A 475 -7.08 -18.15 5.75
N GLU A 476 -6.35 -17.14 5.28
CA GLU A 476 -5.16 -17.29 4.46
C GLU A 476 -3.93 -16.59 5.02
N ILE A 477 -2.75 -17.16 4.74
CA ILE A 477 -1.45 -16.48 4.86
C ILE A 477 -0.85 -16.24 3.50
N CYS A 478 -0.13 -15.13 3.38
CA CYS A 478 0.59 -14.79 2.16
C CYS A 478 2.01 -14.32 2.50
N PHE A 479 2.99 -14.92 1.81
CA PHE A 479 4.39 -14.53 1.86
C PHE A 479 4.86 -14.21 0.43
N PRO A 480 4.86 -12.93 0.01
CA PRO A 480 5.38 -12.51 -1.28
C PRO A 480 6.85 -12.87 -1.49
N ALA A 481 7.27 -13.02 -2.75
CA ALA A 481 8.64 -13.43 -3.09
C ALA A 481 9.74 -12.51 -2.50
N ALA A 482 9.45 -11.20 -2.41
CA ALA A 482 10.45 -10.23 -1.97
C ALA A 482 10.81 -10.35 -0.49
N ILE A 483 9.91 -10.83 0.39
CA ILE A 483 10.27 -11.08 1.79
C ILE A 483 11.01 -12.42 1.97
N LEU A 484 10.84 -13.35 1.03
CA LEU A 484 11.48 -14.66 1.03
C LEU A 484 12.92 -14.59 0.49
N GLN A 485 13.70 -13.65 1.04
CA GLN A 485 15.10 -13.38 0.72
C GLN A 485 15.92 -13.31 2.00
N PRO A 486 17.24 -13.61 1.96
CA PRO A 486 18.09 -13.41 3.13
C PRO A 486 18.01 -11.97 3.66
N PRO A 487 17.91 -11.79 5.00
CA PRO A 487 18.05 -12.80 6.05
C PRO A 487 16.72 -13.43 6.52
N PHE A 488 15.54 -13.04 5.99
CA PHE A 488 14.25 -13.56 6.44
C PHE A 488 14.04 -15.03 6.02
N PHE A 489 14.44 -15.39 4.80
CA PHE A 489 14.49 -16.75 4.32
C PHE A 489 15.78 -16.96 3.53
N ASN A 490 16.61 -17.90 3.95
CA ASN A 490 17.86 -18.21 3.28
C ASN A 490 17.82 -19.63 2.72
N PRO A 491 17.61 -19.83 1.38
CA PRO A 491 17.54 -21.15 0.79
C PRO A 491 18.85 -21.95 0.87
N ALA A 492 19.97 -21.29 1.18
CA ALA A 492 21.27 -21.95 1.37
C ALA A 492 21.56 -22.31 2.85
N ALA A 493 20.70 -21.86 3.80
CA ALA A 493 20.87 -22.13 5.21
C ALA A 493 20.28 -23.50 5.61
N ASP A 494 20.68 -23.96 6.82
CA ASP A 494 20.02 -25.08 7.49
C ASP A 494 18.55 -24.74 7.80
N ASP A 495 17.67 -25.74 7.68
CA ASP A 495 16.25 -25.54 7.91
C ASP A 495 15.94 -25.01 9.32
N ALA A 496 16.69 -25.45 10.35
CA ALA A 496 16.49 -24.99 11.73
C ALA A 496 16.69 -23.47 11.89
N VAL A 497 17.38 -22.81 10.97
CA VAL A 497 17.57 -21.34 10.96
C VAL A 497 16.41 -20.64 10.25
N ASN A 498 15.77 -21.30 9.28
CA ASN A 498 14.63 -20.76 8.55
C ASN A 498 13.30 -20.89 9.33
N TYR A 499 13.17 -21.88 10.24
CA TYR A 499 12.03 -22.06 11.14
C TYR A 499 12.05 -21.06 12.31
#